data_f8ddb0e3ad655c0151e2551cb917b900
#
_entry.id   f8ddb0e3ad655c0151e2551cb917b900
#
_cell.length_a   1.000
_cell.length_b   1.000
_cell.length_c   1.000
_cell.angle_alpha   90.00
_cell.angle_beta   90.00
_cell.angle_gamma   90.00
#
_symmetry.space_group_name_H-M   'P 1'
#
loop_
_entity.id
_entity.type
_entity.pdbx_description
1 polymer ?
#
loop_
_entity_poly.entity_id
_entity_poly.type
_entity_poly.pdbx_seq_one_letter_code
_entity_poly.pdbx_strand_id
1 'polypeptide(L)'
;NGTPKSVADSITMKWNPQNFNPKEIVNVAVQAGCKYMVVISKHHDGFCIWPSEYSIFDIDRIPFKRDILKELGEECRKQGLLYGIYYSIADIDYCGWNSMAQVGREIKEPKYGREDFIRFVHNQTKELIDRYQPDILWFDGFWLDPLWTAKEGNDLYQYIKKLKSNTLSTRLAITRGEDGHETFWTDGSSGDYFSIEAKTTDAPPFPWEACTSVTYPVYAYEPDAKMLTADELIGMFSKTLCGNGNLLVNIGPKPT
;
A
#
# COMPACT_ATOMS: atom_id res chain seq x y z
N ASN A 1 -14.65 10.98 -4.99
CA ASN A 1 -15.17 11.67 -3.82
C ASN A 1 -15.50 13.16 -4.02
N GLY A 2 -15.28 13.76 -5.19
CA GLY A 2 -15.72 15.14 -5.50
C GLY A 2 -14.94 16.27 -4.83
N THR A 3 -13.93 16.00 -4.00
CA THR A 3 -13.10 17.04 -3.40
C THR A 3 -12.21 17.67 -4.47
N PRO A 4 -12.24 19.01 -4.69
CA PRO A 4 -11.34 19.65 -5.63
C PRO A 4 -9.87 19.48 -5.22
N LYS A 5 -8.97 19.33 -6.22
CA LYS A 5 -7.52 19.15 -5.97
C LYS A 5 -6.95 20.26 -5.08
N SER A 6 -7.31 21.51 -5.33
CA SER A 6 -6.84 22.66 -4.54
C SER A 6 -7.19 22.56 -3.05
N VAL A 7 -8.34 21.95 -2.72
CA VAL A 7 -8.75 21.72 -1.33
C VAL A 7 -7.93 20.60 -0.72
N ALA A 8 -7.76 19.47 -1.44
CA ALA A 8 -6.94 18.35 -1.00
C ALA A 8 -5.49 18.78 -0.77
N ASP A 9 -4.88 19.50 -1.72
CA ASP A 9 -3.53 20.05 -1.60
C ASP A 9 -3.40 20.97 -0.38
N SER A 10 -4.39 21.88 -0.18
CA SER A 10 -4.38 22.78 0.97
C SER A 10 -4.41 22.08 2.32
N ILE A 11 -5.09 20.95 2.41
CA ILE A 11 -5.12 20.11 3.62
C ILE A 11 -3.76 19.42 3.80
N THR A 12 -3.27 18.76 2.75
CA THR A 12 -2.00 18.04 2.77
C THR A 12 -0.83 18.96 3.13
N MET A 13 -0.78 20.16 2.54
CA MET A 13 0.30 21.13 2.80
C MET A 13 0.34 21.66 4.24
N LYS A 14 -0.73 21.46 5.02
CA LYS A 14 -0.79 21.82 6.45
C LYS A 14 -0.44 20.67 7.37
N TRP A 15 -0.23 19.47 6.83
CA TRP A 15 0.04 18.30 7.64
C TRP A 15 1.35 18.45 8.43
N ASN A 16 1.24 18.34 9.73
CA ASN A 16 2.37 18.57 10.65
C ASN A 16 2.21 17.71 11.92
N PRO A 17 2.44 16.39 11.86
CA PRO A 17 2.25 15.47 12.98
C PRO A 17 3.39 15.62 14.01
N GLN A 18 3.35 16.69 14.81
CA GLN A 18 4.40 17.03 15.77
C GLN A 18 4.62 15.96 16.83
N ASN A 19 3.56 15.20 17.16
CA ASN A 19 3.64 14.11 18.14
C ASN A 19 4.05 12.76 17.54
N PHE A 20 4.50 12.72 16.28
CA PHE A 20 4.95 11.49 15.65
C PHE A 20 6.09 10.84 16.43
N ASN A 21 5.84 9.66 16.97
CA ASN A 21 6.77 8.86 17.76
C ASN A 21 6.86 7.43 17.21
N PRO A 22 7.88 7.12 16.39
CA PRO A 22 8.00 5.82 15.76
C PRO A 22 8.12 4.68 16.77
N LYS A 23 8.76 4.92 17.92
CA LYS A 23 8.91 3.92 18.97
C LYS A 23 7.57 3.51 19.57
N GLU A 24 6.69 4.46 19.84
CA GLU A 24 5.34 4.17 20.36
C GLU A 24 4.50 3.42 19.34
N ILE A 25 4.53 3.85 18.06
CA ILE A 25 3.79 3.22 16.98
C ILE A 25 4.23 1.76 16.81
N VAL A 26 5.52 1.50 16.68
CA VAL A 26 6.07 0.15 16.50
C VAL A 26 5.82 -0.72 17.74
N ASN A 27 5.93 -0.15 18.95
CA ASN A 27 5.69 -0.87 20.19
C ASN A 27 4.23 -1.40 20.27
N VAL A 28 3.25 -0.69 19.74
CA VAL A 28 1.85 -1.20 19.66
C VAL A 28 1.80 -2.50 18.85
N ALA A 29 2.45 -2.55 17.69
CA ALA A 29 2.52 -3.76 16.88
C ALA A 29 3.25 -4.91 17.59
N VAL A 30 4.35 -4.62 18.29
CA VAL A 30 5.10 -5.61 19.07
C VAL A 30 4.24 -6.17 20.21
N GLN A 31 3.55 -5.31 20.95
CA GLN A 31 2.65 -5.74 22.05
C GLN A 31 1.46 -6.56 21.54
N ALA A 32 0.98 -6.27 20.34
CA ALA A 32 -0.05 -7.06 19.67
C ALA A 32 0.46 -8.42 19.14
N GLY A 33 1.78 -8.71 19.26
CA GLY A 33 2.38 -9.95 18.77
C GLY A 33 2.59 -10.01 17.26
N CYS A 34 2.49 -8.87 16.56
CA CYS A 34 2.72 -8.79 15.12
C CYS A 34 4.13 -9.25 14.75
N LYS A 35 4.28 -9.75 13.53
CA LYS A 35 5.57 -10.19 12.98
C LYS A 35 6.12 -9.22 11.93
N TYR A 36 5.26 -8.42 11.36
CA TYR A 36 5.60 -7.40 10.38
C TYR A 36 4.67 -6.19 10.52
N MET A 37 5.12 -5.07 10.01
CA MET A 37 4.37 -3.83 9.92
C MET A 37 4.51 -3.26 8.52
N VAL A 38 3.38 -2.89 7.89
CA VAL A 38 3.36 -2.27 6.56
C VAL A 38 2.96 -0.80 6.69
N VAL A 39 3.83 0.09 6.22
CA VAL A 39 3.65 1.54 6.30
C VAL A 39 3.22 2.07 4.94
N ILE A 40 2.16 2.87 4.89
CA ILE A 40 1.71 3.53 3.66
C ILE A 40 2.73 4.60 3.29
N SER A 41 3.42 4.41 2.15
CA SER A 41 4.37 5.40 1.62
C SER A 41 3.68 6.44 0.75
N LYS A 42 2.79 5.99 -0.12
CA LYS A 42 1.96 6.80 -1.01
C LYS A 42 0.65 6.08 -1.25
N HIS A 43 -0.47 6.77 -1.10
CA HIS A 43 -1.79 6.27 -1.50
C HIS A 43 -2.18 6.81 -2.88
N HIS A 44 -3.40 6.56 -3.35
CA HIS A 44 -3.90 6.95 -4.69
C HIS A 44 -3.88 8.45 -4.95
N ASP A 45 -3.84 9.28 -3.91
CA ASP A 45 -3.74 10.74 -4.02
C ASP A 45 -2.38 11.23 -4.57
N GLY A 46 -1.34 10.39 -4.47
CA GLY A 46 0.00 10.65 -4.97
C GLY A 46 0.93 11.34 -3.98
N PHE A 47 0.46 11.66 -2.74
CA PHE A 47 1.33 12.28 -1.74
C PHE A 47 2.35 11.29 -1.19
N CYS A 48 3.63 11.59 -1.40
CA CYS A 48 4.75 10.78 -0.92
C CYS A 48 5.13 11.19 0.51
N ILE A 49 5.01 10.28 1.49
CA ILE A 49 5.46 10.57 2.87
C ILE A 49 6.98 10.38 3.06
N TRP A 50 7.72 10.37 1.97
CA TRP A 50 9.19 10.40 1.92
C TRP A 50 9.64 11.46 0.92
N PRO A 51 10.87 11.98 1.01
CA PRO A 51 11.41 12.93 0.04
C PRO A 51 11.74 12.21 -1.27
N SER A 52 10.81 12.23 -2.23
CA SER A 52 10.94 11.55 -3.51
C SER A 52 11.65 12.40 -4.55
N GLU A 53 12.64 11.83 -5.25
CA GLU A 53 13.29 12.49 -6.38
C GLU A 53 12.40 12.52 -7.64
N TYR A 54 11.31 11.76 -7.64
CA TYR A 54 10.42 11.59 -8.80
C TYR A 54 9.06 12.25 -8.65
N SER A 55 8.75 12.83 -7.49
CA SER A 55 7.51 13.57 -7.25
C SER A 55 7.81 14.89 -6.58
N ILE A 56 7.10 15.94 -6.99
CA ILE A 56 7.10 17.22 -6.31
C ILE A 56 5.99 17.32 -5.25
N PHE A 57 5.15 16.29 -5.13
CA PHE A 57 4.07 16.21 -4.15
C PHE A 57 4.48 15.25 -3.02
N ASP A 58 5.37 15.75 -2.16
CA ASP A 58 6.01 14.95 -1.13
C ASP A 58 6.19 15.70 0.20
N ILE A 59 6.80 15.00 1.16
CA ILE A 59 7.00 15.48 2.53
C ILE A 59 7.88 16.75 2.61
N ASP A 60 8.71 17.02 1.61
CA ASP A 60 9.55 18.23 1.60
C ASP A 60 8.75 19.52 1.41
N ARG A 61 7.49 19.41 0.99
CA ARG A 61 6.59 20.56 0.80
C ARG A 61 5.74 20.90 2.02
N ILE A 62 5.74 20.08 3.05
CA ILE A 62 4.95 20.28 4.27
C ILE A 62 5.82 20.81 5.42
N PRO A 63 5.23 21.35 6.51
CA PRO A 63 6.00 21.80 7.67
C PRO A 63 6.79 20.68 8.37
N PHE A 64 6.28 19.46 8.34
CA PHE A 64 6.89 18.29 8.94
C PHE A 64 8.06 17.77 8.08
N LYS A 65 9.30 17.96 8.54
CA LYS A 65 10.53 17.69 7.78
C LYS A 65 11.24 16.39 8.20
N ARG A 66 10.50 15.40 8.72
CA ARG A 66 11.06 14.12 9.14
C ARG A 66 10.73 13.02 8.12
N ASP A 67 11.67 12.14 7.87
CA ASP A 67 11.47 10.97 7.00
C ASP A 67 10.79 9.84 7.79
N ILE A 68 9.46 9.80 7.68
CA ILE A 68 8.60 8.85 8.41
C ILE A 68 8.97 7.40 8.06
N LEU A 69 9.23 7.11 6.78
CA LEU A 69 9.55 5.75 6.33
C LEU A 69 10.87 5.27 6.92
N LYS A 70 11.88 6.15 6.94
CA LYS A 70 13.18 5.84 7.54
C LYS A 70 13.04 5.54 9.01
N GLU A 71 12.40 6.43 9.76
CA GLU A 71 12.30 6.32 11.22
C GLU A 71 11.49 5.09 11.65
N LEU A 72 10.38 4.80 10.97
CA LEU A 72 9.59 3.59 11.25
C LEU A 72 10.34 2.31 10.86
N GLY A 73 11.03 2.32 9.71
CA GLY A 73 11.81 1.15 9.27
C GLY A 73 12.99 0.84 10.19
N GLU A 74 13.69 1.86 10.68
CA GLU A 74 14.76 1.70 11.67
C GLU A 74 14.23 1.14 12.99
N GLU A 75 13.09 1.65 13.46
CA GLU A 75 12.48 1.18 14.71
C GLU A 75 11.90 -0.23 14.58
N CYS A 76 11.28 -0.60 13.44
CA CYS A 76 10.85 -1.97 13.18
C CYS A 76 12.01 -2.96 13.29
N ARG A 77 13.11 -2.70 12.60
CA ARG A 77 14.33 -3.55 12.67
C ARG A 77 14.88 -3.67 14.08
N LYS A 78 14.94 -2.55 14.82
CA LYS A 78 15.41 -2.53 16.20
C LYS A 78 14.55 -3.37 17.14
N GLN A 79 13.25 -3.42 16.90
CA GLN A 79 12.30 -4.21 17.71
C GLN A 79 12.02 -5.61 17.14
N GLY A 80 12.70 -6.01 16.06
CA GLY A 80 12.61 -7.35 15.50
C GLY A 80 11.37 -7.61 14.62
N LEU A 81 10.71 -6.55 14.14
CA LEU A 81 9.64 -6.67 13.15
C LEU A 81 10.22 -6.59 11.73
N LEU A 82 9.64 -7.38 10.82
CA LEU A 82 9.85 -7.16 9.39
C LEU A 82 9.20 -5.83 8.98
N TYR A 83 9.88 -5.09 8.11
CA TYR A 83 9.44 -3.80 7.65
C TYR A 83 8.87 -3.88 6.23
N GLY A 84 7.59 -3.56 6.10
CA GLY A 84 6.88 -3.48 4.83
C GLY A 84 6.55 -2.05 4.44
N ILE A 85 6.48 -1.81 3.14
CA ILE A 85 6.04 -0.56 2.54
C ILE A 85 4.84 -0.84 1.63
N TYR A 86 3.72 -0.17 1.89
CA TYR A 86 2.59 -0.08 0.96
C TYR A 86 2.89 1.02 -0.07
N TYR A 87 2.62 0.73 -1.33
CA TYR A 87 2.77 1.67 -2.43
C TYR A 87 1.60 1.57 -3.39
N SER A 88 0.91 2.68 -3.64
CA SER A 88 -0.10 2.74 -4.69
C SER A 88 0.54 2.98 -6.05
N ILE A 89 0.28 2.07 -7.00
CA ILE A 89 0.58 2.25 -8.42
C ILE A 89 -0.29 3.38 -8.97
N ALA A 90 -1.59 3.38 -8.62
CA ALA A 90 -2.48 4.47 -8.95
C ALA A 90 -2.01 5.78 -8.30
N ASP A 91 -1.94 6.84 -9.11
CA ASP A 91 -1.43 8.14 -8.68
C ASP A 91 -2.23 9.26 -9.36
N ILE A 92 -3.11 9.88 -8.58
CA ILE A 92 -4.00 10.94 -9.06
C ILE A 92 -3.21 12.22 -9.39
N ASP A 93 -2.16 12.52 -8.64
CA ASP A 93 -1.35 13.72 -8.89
C ASP A 93 -0.58 13.59 -10.20
N TYR A 94 0.06 12.45 -10.42
CA TYR A 94 0.83 12.16 -11.63
C TYR A 94 -0.05 12.02 -12.88
N CYS A 95 -1.13 11.24 -12.79
CA CYS A 95 -2.05 10.98 -13.90
C CYS A 95 -2.97 12.16 -14.22
N GLY A 96 -3.09 13.11 -13.30
CA GLY A 96 -4.03 14.23 -13.37
C GLY A 96 -5.33 13.93 -12.61
N TRP A 97 -5.74 14.88 -11.77
CA TRP A 97 -6.84 14.76 -10.82
C TRP A 97 -8.16 14.28 -11.42
N ASN A 98 -8.43 14.66 -12.68
CA ASN A 98 -9.66 14.27 -13.37
C ASN A 98 -9.61 12.88 -14.02
N SER A 99 -8.42 12.32 -14.21
CA SER A 99 -8.27 11.03 -14.91
C SER A 99 -8.62 9.84 -14.02
N MET A 100 -8.46 9.98 -12.69
CA MET A 100 -8.70 8.93 -11.72
C MET A 100 -9.98 9.08 -10.90
N ALA A 101 -10.71 10.19 -11.04
CA ALA A 101 -12.06 10.33 -10.47
C ALA A 101 -13.05 9.26 -10.96
N GLN A 102 -12.61 8.43 -11.90
CA GLN A 102 -13.33 7.32 -12.50
C GLN A 102 -12.65 5.96 -12.23
N VAL A 103 -12.10 5.76 -11.04
CA VAL A 103 -11.60 4.44 -10.64
C VAL A 103 -12.67 3.38 -10.91
N GLY A 104 -12.41 2.49 -11.88
CA GLY A 104 -13.37 1.50 -12.38
C GLY A 104 -14.06 1.87 -13.68
N ARG A 105 -13.74 3.00 -14.34
CA ARG A 105 -14.24 3.39 -15.68
C ARG A 105 -13.09 4.01 -16.48
N GLU A 106 -13.12 3.89 -17.78
CA GLU A 106 -12.10 4.30 -18.77
C GLU A 106 -11.07 5.33 -18.27
N ILE A 107 -9.82 4.88 -18.12
CA ILE A 107 -8.70 5.75 -17.75
C ILE A 107 -8.37 6.58 -18.98
N LYS A 108 -8.58 7.88 -18.89
CA LYS A 108 -8.04 8.82 -19.88
C LYS A 108 -6.52 8.77 -19.83
N GLU A 109 -5.86 8.98 -20.96
CA GLU A 109 -4.40 9.00 -21.04
C GLU A 109 -3.77 9.81 -19.90
N PRO A 110 -2.74 9.27 -19.22
CA PRO A 110 -2.05 10.00 -18.18
C PRO A 110 -1.40 11.25 -18.77
N LYS A 111 -1.31 12.30 -17.97
CA LYS A 111 -0.76 13.60 -18.35
C LYS A 111 0.59 13.52 -19.07
N TYR A 112 1.41 12.54 -18.75
CA TYR A 112 2.78 12.37 -19.24
C TYR A 112 2.98 11.15 -20.16
N GLY A 113 1.90 10.45 -20.54
CA GLY A 113 1.96 9.25 -21.35
C GLY A 113 2.18 7.96 -20.54
N ARG A 114 1.86 6.81 -21.17
CA ARG A 114 1.90 5.50 -20.52
C ARG A 114 3.32 5.06 -20.13
N GLU A 115 4.28 5.24 -21.04
CA GLU A 115 5.68 4.82 -20.80
C GLU A 115 6.33 5.64 -19.68
N ASP A 116 6.04 6.92 -19.60
CA ASP A 116 6.52 7.80 -18.53
C ASP A 116 5.95 7.38 -17.18
N PHE A 117 4.67 7.00 -17.15
CA PHE A 117 4.03 6.49 -15.94
C PHE A 117 4.66 5.18 -15.47
N ILE A 118 4.88 4.23 -16.37
CA ILE A 118 5.54 2.96 -16.03
C ILE A 118 6.94 3.23 -15.46
N ARG A 119 7.72 4.10 -16.12
CA ARG A 119 9.05 4.50 -15.66
C ARG A 119 9.01 5.18 -14.29
N PHE A 120 8.02 6.04 -14.04
CA PHE A 120 7.79 6.68 -12.75
C PHE A 120 7.57 5.66 -11.63
N VAL A 121 6.70 4.67 -11.84
CA VAL A 121 6.45 3.59 -10.86
C VAL A 121 7.72 2.79 -10.57
N HIS A 122 8.48 2.41 -11.61
CA HIS A 122 9.76 1.69 -11.46
C HIS A 122 10.80 2.51 -10.69
N ASN A 123 10.91 3.81 -10.98
CA ASN A 123 11.86 4.70 -10.33
C ASN A 123 11.54 4.89 -8.86
N GLN A 124 10.28 5.16 -8.51
CA GLN A 124 9.86 5.27 -7.11
C GLN A 124 10.02 3.95 -6.35
N THR A 125 9.71 2.82 -6.98
CA THR A 125 9.92 1.49 -6.38
C THR A 125 11.42 1.25 -6.08
N LYS A 126 12.30 1.59 -7.03
CA LYS A 126 13.75 1.50 -6.83
C LYS A 126 14.20 2.41 -5.69
N GLU A 127 13.73 3.66 -5.66
CA GLU A 127 14.03 4.63 -4.61
C GLU A 127 13.65 4.11 -3.22
N LEU A 128 12.45 3.51 -3.08
CA LEU A 128 12.00 2.92 -1.82
C LEU A 128 12.87 1.73 -1.39
N ILE A 129 13.27 0.86 -2.34
CA ILE A 129 14.18 -0.25 -2.06
C ILE A 129 15.56 0.25 -1.63
N ASP A 130 16.15 1.17 -2.38
CA ASP A 130 17.51 1.66 -2.12
C ASP A 130 17.60 2.39 -0.79
N ARG A 131 16.62 3.22 -0.46
CA ARG A 131 16.63 4.05 0.76
C ARG A 131 16.23 3.28 2.01
N TYR A 132 15.22 2.41 1.92
CA TYR A 132 14.57 1.85 3.11
C TYR A 132 14.74 0.35 3.28
N GLN A 133 15.20 -0.36 2.25
CA GLN A 133 15.47 -1.80 2.30
C GLN A 133 14.29 -2.63 2.85
N PRO A 134 13.06 -2.45 2.35
CA PRO A 134 11.90 -3.15 2.90
C PRO A 134 12.01 -4.66 2.73
N ASP A 135 11.42 -5.40 3.67
CA ASP A 135 11.25 -6.85 3.60
C ASP A 135 10.01 -7.20 2.76
N ILE A 136 9.02 -6.29 2.72
CA ILE A 136 7.75 -6.46 2.02
C ILE A 136 7.44 -5.20 1.21
N LEU A 137 7.02 -5.38 -0.05
CA LEU A 137 6.40 -4.35 -0.87
C LEU A 137 4.95 -4.75 -1.15
N TRP A 138 4.03 -4.01 -0.60
CA TRP A 138 2.60 -4.22 -0.72
C TRP A 138 2.00 -3.21 -1.69
N PHE A 139 1.66 -3.67 -2.90
CA PHE A 139 1.15 -2.80 -3.95
C PHE A 139 -0.37 -2.68 -3.92
N ASP A 140 -0.85 -1.56 -4.42
CA ASP A 140 -2.27 -1.28 -4.61
C ASP A 140 -2.48 -0.44 -5.86
N GLY A 141 -3.74 -0.19 -6.26
CA GLY A 141 -4.01 0.62 -7.45
C GLY A 141 -3.57 -0.01 -8.77
N PHE A 142 -3.47 -1.32 -8.84
CA PHE A 142 -3.02 -2.09 -10.01
C PHE A 142 -4.09 -2.30 -11.08
N TRP A 143 -5.33 -1.88 -10.83
CA TRP A 143 -6.50 -2.04 -11.73
C TRP A 143 -6.65 -0.93 -12.78
N LEU A 144 -5.55 -0.47 -13.33
CA LEU A 144 -5.48 0.69 -14.22
C LEU A 144 -5.45 0.30 -15.72
N ASP A 145 -6.05 -0.82 -16.10
CA ASP A 145 -6.08 -1.25 -17.51
C ASP A 145 -6.71 -0.17 -18.43
N PRO A 146 -6.09 0.18 -19.57
CA PRO A 146 -4.87 -0.40 -20.16
C PRO A 146 -3.54 0.24 -19.72
N LEU A 147 -3.55 1.16 -18.79
CA LEU A 147 -2.34 1.87 -18.33
C LEU A 147 -1.38 0.94 -17.61
N TRP A 148 -1.91 0.03 -16.80
CA TRP A 148 -1.18 -0.97 -16.04
C TRP A 148 -1.83 -2.35 -16.22
N THR A 149 -1.11 -3.30 -16.78
CA THR A 149 -1.59 -4.65 -17.08
C THR A 149 -0.79 -5.71 -16.34
N ALA A 150 -1.14 -6.98 -16.54
CA ALA A 150 -0.38 -8.10 -15.99
C ALA A 150 1.08 -8.09 -16.45
N LYS A 151 1.36 -7.59 -17.66
CA LYS A 151 2.73 -7.47 -18.18
C LYS A 151 3.55 -6.49 -17.34
N GLU A 152 3.04 -5.30 -17.08
CA GLU A 152 3.74 -4.29 -16.28
C GLU A 152 3.96 -4.77 -14.84
N GLY A 153 2.96 -5.46 -14.27
CA GLY A 153 3.09 -6.07 -12.94
C GLY A 153 4.19 -7.11 -12.89
N ASN A 154 4.28 -7.98 -13.89
CA ASN A 154 5.35 -8.97 -13.98
C ASN A 154 6.71 -8.33 -14.19
N ASP A 155 6.80 -7.35 -15.09
CA ASP A 155 8.05 -6.62 -15.33
C ASP A 155 8.58 -5.93 -14.06
N LEU A 156 7.67 -5.32 -13.28
CA LEU A 156 8.01 -4.72 -12.00
C LEU A 156 8.45 -5.78 -10.97
N TYR A 157 7.77 -6.94 -10.91
CA TYR A 157 8.16 -8.04 -10.04
C TYR A 157 9.60 -8.51 -10.33
N GLN A 158 9.90 -8.78 -11.59
CA GLN A 158 11.25 -9.18 -12.00
C GLN A 158 12.30 -8.10 -11.69
N TYR A 159 11.92 -6.83 -11.83
CA TYR A 159 12.79 -5.70 -11.50
C TYR A 159 13.09 -5.65 -9.99
N ILE A 160 12.06 -5.80 -9.13
CA ILE A 160 12.24 -5.87 -7.68
C ILE A 160 13.19 -7.01 -7.30
N LYS A 161 12.99 -8.20 -7.88
CA LYS A 161 13.84 -9.36 -7.58
C LYS A 161 15.30 -9.17 -7.99
N LYS A 162 15.56 -8.38 -9.04
CA LYS A 162 16.94 -7.99 -9.42
C LYS A 162 17.55 -6.99 -8.44
N LEU A 163 16.77 -6.05 -7.91
CA LEU A 163 17.24 -5.06 -6.95
C LEU A 163 17.47 -5.67 -5.56
N LYS A 164 16.53 -6.48 -5.10
CA LYS A 164 16.55 -7.11 -3.77
C LYS A 164 15.75 -8.41 -3.79
N SER A 165 16.45 -9.53 -4.02
CA SER A 165 15.84 -10.85 -4.26
C SER A 165 14.97 -11.38 -3.12
N ASN A 166 15.25 -10.99 -1.87
CA ASN A 166 14.55 -11.43 -0.67
C ASN A 166 13.38 -10.50 -0.26
N THR A 167 13.13 -9.40 -0.96
CA THR A 167 11.92 -8.60 -0.72
C THR A 167 10.71 -9.36 -1.23
N LEU A 168 9.75 -9.59 -0.36
CA LEU A 168 8.45 -10.15 -0.74
C LEU A 168 7.58 -9.06 -1.36
N SER A 169 6.81 -9.39 -2.37
CA SER A 169 5.89 -8.47 -3.03
C SER A 169 4.55 -9.10 -3.33
N THR A 170 3.49 -8.30 -3.33
CA THR A 170 2.11 -8.73 -3.58
C THR A 170 1.32 -7.67 -4.34
N ARG A 171 0.22 -8.05 -4.98
CA ARG A 171 -0.75 -7.16 -5.63
C ARG A 171 -0.17 -6.30 -6.76
N LEU A 172 0.78 -6.83 -7.50
CA LEU A 172 1.43 -6.13 -8.62
C LEU A 172 0.56 -6.06 -9.88
N ALA A 173 -0.32 -7.04 -10.06
CA ALA A 173 -1.27 -7.08 -11.16
C ALA A 173 -2.45 -7.99 -10.81
N ILE A 174 -3.60 -7.72 -11.45
CA ILE A 174 -4.73 -8.66 -11.52
C ILE A 174 -5.11 -8.83 -12.98
N THR A 175 -5.37 -10.08 -13.38
CA THR A 175 -6.12 -10.37 -14.58
C THR A 175 -7.58 -10.53 -14.19
N ARG A 176 -8.47 -9.76 -14.85
CA ARG A 176 -9.92 -10.02 -14.80
C ARG A 176 -10.22 -11.07 -15.85
N GLY A 177 -10.88 -12.15 -15.46
CA GLY A 177 -11.44 -13.13 -16.38
C GLY A 177 -12.53 -12.48 -17.26
N GLU A 178 -12.87 -13.12 -18.38
CA GLU A 178 -13.95 -12.69 -19.29
C GLU A 178 -15.31 -12.56 -18.59
N ASP A 179 -15.50 -13.23 -17.45
CA ASP A 179 -16.68 -13.18 -16.60
C ASP A 179 -16.68 -12.00 -15.60
N GLY A 180 -15.66 -11.14 -15.64
CA GLY A 180 -15.52 -10.00 -14.74
C GLY A 180 -15.07 -10.35 -13.32
N HIS A 181 -14.86 -11.63 -13.00
CA HIS A 181 -14.26 -12.07 -11.74
C HIS A 181 -12.76 -11.85 -11.77
N GLU A 182 -12.21 -11.40 -10.65
CA GLU A 182 -10.78 -11.27 -10.45
C GLU A 182 -10.17 -12.68 -10.45
N THR A 183 -9.45 -13.00 -11.53
CA THR A 183 -8.71 -14.25 -11.59
C THR A 183 -7.37 -14.05 -10.86
N PHE A 184 -7.20 -14.86 -9.85
CA PHE A 184 -5.97 -14.88 -9.09
C PHE A 184 -4.83 -15.41 -9.95
N TRP A 185 -3.73 -14.73 -9.84
CA TRP A 185 -2.47 -15.11 -10.41
C TRP A 185 -2.02 -16.45 -9.84
N THR A 186 -2.13 -17.49 -10.65
CA THR A 186 -1.80 -18.86 -10.23
C THR A 186 -0.40 -19.31 -10.64
N ASP A 187 0.31 -18.51 -11.43
CA ASP A 187 1.64 -18.85 -11.95
C ASP A 187 2.83 -18.21 -11.21
N GLY A 188 2.55 -17.40 -10.16
CA GLY A 188 3.60 -16.80 -9.32
C GLY A 188 4.43 -15.69 -9.99
N SER A 189 4.04 -15.18 -11.17
CA SER A 189 4.84 -14.23 -11.93
C SER A 189 4.64 -12.77 -11.52
N SER A 190 3.62 -12.43 -10.73
CA SER A 190 3.39 -11.04 -10.27
C SER A 190 3.35 -10.88 -8.76
N GLY A 191 4.02 -11.74 -8.02
CA GLY A 191 4.12 -11.62 -6.57
C GLY A 191 4.53 -12.91 -5.90
N ASP A 192 4.94 -12.80 -4.65
CA ASP A 192 5.37 -13.92 -3.82
C ASP A 192 4.21 -14.54 -3.05
N TYR A 193 3.16 -13.77 -2.83
CA TYR A 193 1.95 -14.21 -2.14
C TYR A 193 0.74 -13.39 -2.60
N PHE A 194 -0.44 -13.95 -2.33
CA PHE A 194 -1.70 -13.33 -2.68
C PHE A 194 -2.29 -12.59 -1.48
N SER A 195 -2.81 -11.36 -1.66
CA SER A 195 -3.49 -10.62 -0.61
C SER A 195 -4.93 -10.32 -0.98
N ILE A 196 -5.87 -10.74 -0.12
CA ILE A 196 -7.32 -10.59 -0.29
C ILE A 196 -7.84 -9.53 0.68
N GLU A 197 -8.59 -8.56 0.19
CA GLU A 197 -9.27 -7.60 1.05
C GLU A 197 -10.62 -8.13 1.53
N ALA A 198 -10.90 -7.88 2.82
CA ALA A 198 -12.22 -7.96 3.44
C ALA A 198 -12.94 -9.31 3.44
N LYS A 199 -12.35 -10.37 2.95
CA LYS A 199 -12.99 -11.70 2.94
C LYS A 199 -12.02 -12.76 3.45
N THR A 200 -12.47 -13.53 4.42
CA THR A 200 -11.91 -14.84 4.69
C THR A 200 -12.62 -15.81 3.75
N THR A 201 -12.10 -16.00 2.56
CA THR A 201 -12.55 -17.02 1.62
C THR A 201 -12.00 -18.40 1.99
N ASP A 202 -12.37 -19.43 1.27
CA ASP A 202 -11.67 -20.71 1.34
C ASP A 202 -10.19 -20.47 1.01
N ALA A 203 -9.31 -21.10 1.78
CA ALA A 203 -7.88 -20.89 1.66
C ALA A 203 -7.38 -21.25 0.25
N PRO A 204 -6.69 -20.33 -0.44
CA PRO A 204 -6.10 -20.67 -1.73
C PRO A 204 -4.95 -21.66 -1.56
N PRO A 205 -4.60 -22.43 -2.62
CA PRO A 205 -3.56 -23.46 -2.55
C PRO A 205 -2.11 -22.89 -2.61
N PHE A 206 -1.93 -21.61 -2.40
CA PHE A 206 -0.65 -20.90 -2.44
C PHE A 206 -0.52 -19.93 -1.26
N PRO A 207 0.68 -19.38 -0.97
CA PRO A 207 0.85 -18.40 0.12
C PRO A 207 -0.09 -17.21 -0.02
N TRP A 208 -0.77 -16.87 1.07
CA TRP A 208 -1.76 -15.80 1.03
C TRP A 208 -1.86 -15.00 2.33
N GLU A 209 -2.49 -13.85 2.22
CA GLU A 209 -2.75 -12.90 3.30
C GLU A 209 -4.19 -12.40 3.19
N ALA A 210 -4.92 -12.38 4.31
CA ALA A 210 -6.14 -11.62 4.41
C ALA A 210 -5.81 -10.20 4.89
N CYS A 211 -6.34 -9.19 4.21
CA CYS A 211 -6.20 -7.79 4.62
C CYS A 211 -7.55 -7.25 5.07
N THR A 212 -7.61 -6.63 6.25
CA THR A 212 -8.81 -5.99 6.78
C THR A 212 -8.48 -4.73 7.56
N SER A 213 -9.50 -3.95 7.92
CA SER A 213 -9.35 -2.82 8.84
C SER A 213 -10.11 -3.08 10.13
N VAL A 214 -9.61 -2.58 11.26
CA VAL A 214 -10.36 -2.60 12.53
C VAL A 214 -11.69 -1.84 12.43
N THR A 215 -11.84 -0.97 11.44
CA THR A 215 -13.02 -0.15 11.16
C THR A 215 -13.63 -0.46 9.79
N TYR A 216 -13.42 -1.70 9.29
CA TYR A 216 -13.92 -2.08 7.97
C TYR A 216 -15.39 -1.70 7.75
N PRO A 217 -15.78 -1.13 6.59
CA PRO A 217 -14.98 -0.95 5.36
C PRO A 217 -14.08 0.29 5.31
N VAL A 218 -13.92 1.01 6.41
CA VAL A 218 -13.11 2.24 6.48
C VAL A 218 -11.66 1.88 6.81
N TYR A 219 -10.71 2.42 6.04
CA TYR A 219 -9.26 2.20 6.24
C TYR A 219 -8.55 3.43 6.83
N ALA A 220 -9.25 4.55 6.95
CA ALA A 220 -8.74 5.77 7.58
C ALA A 220 -9.40 6.00 8.95
N TYR A 221 -8.91 7.00 9.70
CA TYR A 221 -9.59 7.42 10.92
C TYR A 221 -10.94 8.05 10.60
N GLU A 222 -11.98 7.52 11.22
CA GLU A 222 -13.33 8.08 11.22
C GLU A 222 -13.89 8.01 12.63
N PRO A 223 -14.29 9.16 13.23
CA PRO A 223 -14.67 9.23 14.64
C PRO A 223 -15.82 8.29 15.04
N ASP A 224 -16.77 8.09 14.14
CA ASP A 224 -17.99 7.33 14.39
C ASP A 224 -17.96 5.92 13.75
N ALA A 225 -16.81 5.51 13.20
CA ALA A 225 -16.68 4.18 12.60
C ALA A 225 -16.83 3.09 13.67
N LYS A 226 -17.68 2.11 13.37
CA LYS A 226 -17.80 0.92 14.21
C LYS A 226 -16.53 0.09 14.14
N MET A 227 -15.89 -0.14 15.26
CA MET A 227 -14.72 -1.00 15.36
C MET A 227 -15.12 -2.47 15.47
N LEU A 228 -14.34 -3.34 14.86
CA LEU A 228 -14.41 -4.77 15.12
C LEU A 228 -14.09 -5.05 16.60
N THR A 229 -14.82 -5.98 17.16
CA THR A 229 -14.52 -6.49 18.51
C THR A 229 -13.27 -7.37 18.51
N ALA A 230 -12.70 -7.59 19.69
CA ALA A 230 -11.56 -8.52 19.83
C ALA A 230 -11.94 -9.94 19.36
N ASP A 231 -13.16 -10.40 19.67
CA ASP A 231 -13.63 -11.74 19.27
C ASP A 231 -13.76 -11.87 17.74
N GLU A 232 -14.27 -10.83 17.06
CA GLU A 232 -14.33 -10.77 15.60
C GLU A 232 -12.94 -10.86 14.98
N LEU A 233 -11.97 -10.09 15.48
CA LEU A 233 -10.57 -10.10 14.99
C LEU A 233 -9.90 -11.45 15.27
N ILE A 234 -10.08 -12.03 16.46
CA ILE A 234 -9.55 -13.35 16.82
C ILE A 234 -10.15 -14.44 15.93
N GLY A 235 -11.46 -14.34 15.64
CA GLY A 235 -12.15 -15.24 14.73
C GLY A 235 -11.59 -15.19 13.31
N MET A 236 -11.35 -13.97 12.78
CA MET A 236 -10.72 -13.79 11.48
C MET A 236 -9.29 -14.33 11.46
N PHE A 237 -8.50 -14.02 12.48
CA PHE A 237 -7.13 -14.51 12.62
C PHE A 237 -7.07 -16.03 12.66
N SER A 238 -7.91 -16.67 13.50
CA SER A 238 -7.96 -18.11 13.62
C SER A 238 -8.34 -18.78 12.29
N LYS A 239 -9.34 -18.26 11.60
CA LYS A 239 -9.77 -18.77 10.28
C LYS A 239 -8.65 -18.65 9.24
N THR A 240 -7.97 -17.50 9.22
CA THR A 240 -6.86 -17.25 8.29
C THR A 240 -5.69 -18.20 8.56
N LEU A 241 -5.30 -18.39 9.83
CA LEU A 241 -4.25 -19.32 10.22
C LEU A 241 -4.59 -20.79 9.89
N CYS A 242 -5.83 -21.22 10.15
CA CYS A 242 -6.28 -22.58 9.77
C CYS A 242 -6.20 -22.79 8.25
N GLY A 243 -6.33 -21.72 7.46
CA GLY A 243 -6.11 -21.74 6.02
C GLY A 243 -4.66 -21.54 5.59
N ASN A 244 -3.69 -21.63 6.50
CA ASN A 244 -2.26 -21.39 6.23
C ASN A 244 -1.97 -19.99 5.64
N GLY A 245 -2.74 -18.97 6.03
CA GLY A 245 -2.59 -17.58 5.61
C GLY A 245 -2.05 -16.69 6.71
N ASN A 246 -1.71 -15.45 6.36
CA ASN A 246 -1.40 -14.38 7.28
C ASN A 246 -2.55 -13.38 7.35
N LEU A 247 -2.68 -12.65 8.47
CA LEU A 247 -3.66 -11.59 8.61
C LEU A 247 -2.93 -10.24 8.73
N LEU A 248 -3.19 -9.33 7.78
CA LEU A 248 -2.81 -7.93 7.83
C LEU A 248 -4.00 -7.11 8.34
N VAL A 249 -3.82 -6.44 9.47
CA VAL A 249 -4.86 -5.60 10.08
C VAL A 249 -4.47 -4.14 9.97
N ASN A 250 -5.25 -3.38 9.21
CA ASN A 250 -5.08 -1.94 9.12
C ASN A 250 -5.66 -1.25 10.37
N ILE A 251 -4.94 -0.28 10.88
CA ILE A 251 -5.42 0.66 11.89
C ILE A 251 -5.41 2.06 11.32
N GLY A 252 -6.48 2.82 11.54
CA GLY A 252 -6.57 4.24 11.22
C GLY A 252 -6.39 5.06 12.51
N PRO A 253 -5.16 5.45 12.90
CA PRO A 253 -4.93 6.16 14.13
C PRO A 253 -5.58 7.55 14.11
N LYS A 254 -6.01 8.01 15.28
CA LYS A 254 -6.53 9.37 15.42
C LYS A 254 -5.43 10.38 15.13
N PRO A 255 -5.70 11.41 14.32
CA PRO A 255 -4.76 12.53 14.18
C PRO A 255 -4.57 13.23 15.53
N THR A 256 -3.32 13.47 15.93
CA THR A 256 -2.98 14.17 17.19
C THR A 256 -2.22 15.45 16.89
#